data_5c86005c425ad78812bee52b83b728a7
#
_entry.id   5c86005c425ad78812bee52b83b728a7
#
_cell.length_a   1.000
_cell.length_b   1.000
_cell.length_c   1.000
_cell.angle_alpha   90.00
_cell.angle_beta   90.00
_cell.angle_gamma   90.00
#
_symmetry.space_group_name_H-M   'P 1'
#
loop_
_entity.id
_entity.type
_entity.pdbx_description
1 polymer ?
#
loop_
_entity_poly.entity_id
_entity_poly.type
_entity_poly.pdbx_seq_one_letter_code
_entity_poly.pdbx_strand_id
1 'polypeptide(L)'
;MEAAKKKKHLGHRDGGWKVFLAIMAIIALIPLLYALSLSFRTQNSIFDPRLFVTDLTTGNYIKAISDNPTIVNNFISSLVISVVSTAATVLCASMAVYGFSRKNVYGKVIMYNLILCTLMVPISALVIPITQLNSRMGLLDNYFGLILPYIALNIPYAVTILQGFMRGVPKELEEAACLDGCNIVQLYTRIVMPMLKPGIVVVAIWTFLTCWNEFFLALCTMTKATTKTLPLIAQQYKGVYNSQPGILFAILIIITIPMIIFYCIVQKQFVKGMTAGAVKG
;
A
#
# COMPACT_ATOMS: atom_id res chain seq x y z
N MET A 1 36.74 -7.71 -33.72
CA MET A 1 37.51 -7.32 -32.53
C MET A 1 36.92 -6.14 -31.78
N GLU A 2 36.21 -5.20 -32.38
CA GLU A 2 35.60 -4.04 -31.72
C GLU A 2 34.40 -4.37 -30.82
N ALA A 3 33.55 -5.32 -31.21
CA ALA A 3 32.40 -5.75 -30.41
C ALA A 3 32.76 -6.42 -29.06
N ALA A 4 33.90 -7.09 -29.01
CA ALA A 4 34.42 -7.72 -27.80
C ALA A 4 35.00 -6.66 -26.80
N LYS A 5 35.60 -5.58 -27.34
CA LYS A 5 36.08 -4.45 -26.51
C LYS A 5 34.93 -3.65 -25.89
N LYS A 6 33.80 -3.48 -26.62
CA LYS A 6 32.61 -2.77 -26.14
C LYS A 6 31.91 -3.52 -25.01
N LYS A 7 31.88 -4.87 -25.05
CA LYS A 7 31.35 -5.72 -23.94
C LYS A 7 32.19 -5.66 -22.66
N LYS A 8 33.53 -5.51 -22.78
CA LYS A 8 34.44 -5.45 -21.62
C LYS A 8 34.37 -4.11 -20.89
N HIS A 9 34.08 -2.99 -21.61
CA HIS A 9 33.90 -1.67 -20.99
C HIS A 9 32.55 -1.52 -20.26
N LEU A 10 31.50 -2.21 -20.67
CA LEU A 10 30.21 -2.25 -19.99
C LEU A 10 30.29 -3.00 -18.65
N GLY A 11 31.06 -4.10 -18.59
CA GLY A 11 31.22 -4.91 -17.36
C GLY A 11 31.93 -4.21 -16.20
N HIS A 12 32.76 -3.19 -16.45
CA HIS A 12 33.46 -2.43 -15.39
C HIS A 12 32.60 -1.30 -14.81
N ARG A 13 31.72 -0.69 -15.61
CA ARG A 13 30.73 0.29 -15.13
C ARG A 13 29.64 -0.36 -14.27
N ASP A 14 29.30 -1.62 -14.57
CA ASP A 14 28.28 -2.38 -13.81
C ASP A 14 28.78 -2.78 -12.41
N GLY A 15 30.08 -2.94 -12.19
CA GLY A 15 30.65 -3.30 -10.87
C GLY A 15 30.46 -2.20 -9.83
N GLY A 16 30.84 -0.98 -10.16
CA GLY A 16 30.70 0.18 -9.27
C GLY A 16 29.25 0.47 -8.89
N TRP A 17 28.34 0.36 -9.87
CA TRP A 17 26.92 0.54 -9.65
C TRP A 17 26.31 -0.52 -8.73
N LYS A 18 26.71 -1.79 -8.91
CA LYS A 18 26.28 -2.90 -8.04
C LYS A 18 26.78 -2.72 -6.59
N VAL A 19 28.04 -2.27 -6.42
CA VAL A 19 28.59 -1.95 -5.09
C VAL A 19 27.81 -0.80 -4.45
N PHE A 20 27.56 0.27 -5.19
CA PHE A 20 26.75 1.38 -4.70
C PHE A 20 25.34 0.94 -4.26
N LEU A 21 24.64 0.15 -5.09
CA LEU A 21 23.32 -0.39 -4.74
C LEU A 21 23.37 -1.30 -3.53
N ALA A 22 24.41 -2.13 -3.39
CA ALA A 22 24.59 -2.99 -2.22
C ALA A 22 24.78 -2.16 -0.94
N ILE A 23 25.59 -1.12 -0.98
CA ILE A 23 25.80 -0.21 0.16
C ILE A 23 24.46 0.47 0.53
N MET A 24 23.72 0.99 -0.44
CA MET A 24 22.40 1.60 -0.20
C MET A 24 21.41 0.61 0.41
N ALA A 25 21.39 -0.64 -0.07
CA ALA A 25 20.56 -1.69 0.48
C ALA A 25 20.92 -2.01 1.93
N ILE A 26 22.24 -2.12 2.25
CA ILE A 26 22.70 -2.35 3.61
C ILE A 26 22.27 -1.20 4.53
N ILE A 27 22.49 0.05 4.12
CA ILE A 27 22.07 1.23 4.90
C ILE A 27 20.55 1.22 5.15
N ALA A 28 19.74 0.87 4.14
CA ALA A 28 18.30 0.79 4.28
C ALA A 28 17.84 -0.34 5.21
N LEU A 29 18.62 -1.42 5.35
CA LEU A 29 18.32 -2.55 6.24
C LEU A 29 18.69 -2.27 7.71
N ILE A 30 19.64 -1.38 7.99
CA ILE A 30 20.10 -1.09 9.36
C ILE A 30 18.93 -0.76 10.31
N PRO A 31 18.02 0.20 10.01
CA PRO A 31 16.94 0.52 10.92
C PRO A 31 15.96 -0.65 11.12
N LEU A 32 15.75 -1.48 10.12
CA LEU A 32 14.89 -2.66 10.23
C LEU A 32 15.53 -3.74 11.12
N LEU A 33 16.83 -3.98 10.95
CA LEU A 33 17.60 -4.90 11.78
C LEU A 33 17.69 -4.40 13.23
N TYR A 34 17.80 -3.09 13.42
CA TYR A 34 17.79 -2.48 14.74
C TYR A 34 16.44 -2.64 15.43
N ALA A 35 15.33 -2.38 14.72
CA ALA A 35 13.97 -2.61 15.22
C ALA A 35 13.75 -4.10 15.59
N LEU A 36 14.23 -5.02 14.73
CA LEU A 36 14.19 -6.44 15.00
C LEU A 36 15.02 -6.81 16.24
N SER A 37 16.23 -6.25 16.37
CA SER A 37 17.06 -6.43 17.59
C SER A 37 16.33 -5.94 18.84
N LEU A 38 15.72 -4.74 18.81
CA LEU A 38 14.98 -4.18 19.94
C LEU A 38 13.78 -5.05 20.35
N SER A 39 13.12 -5.72 19.41
CA SER A 39 11.98 -6.59 19.70
C SER A 39 12.34 -7.83 20.54
N PHE A 40 13.62 -8.24 20.52
CA PHE A 40 14.13 -9.36 21.32
C PHE A 40 14.88 -8.94 22.56
N ARG A 41 15.07 -7.64 22.83
CA ARG A 41 15.84 -7.17 23.99
C ARG A 41 15.04 -7.24 25.29
N THR A 42 15.74 -7.53 26.39
CA THR A 42 15.18 -7.35 27.74
C THR A 42 15.09 -5.87 28.11
N GLN A 43 14.36 -5.57 29.17
CA GLN A 43 14.24 -4.19 29.66
C GLN A 43 15.60 -3.59 30.07
N ASN A 44 16.56 -4.43 30.49
CA ASN A 44 17.89 -3.98 30.92
C ASN A 44 18.78 -3.57 29.74
N SER A 45 18.59 -4.18 28.56
CA SER A 45 19.42 -3.95 27.36
C SER A 45 18.73 -3.08 26.30
N ILE A 46 17.49 -2.61 26.56
CA ILE A 46 16.69 -1.89 25.56
C ILE A 46 17.34 -0.58 25.08
N PHE A 47 18.07 0.10 25.95
CA PHE A 47 18.76 1.36 25.65
C PHE A 47 20.24 1.20 25.22
N ASP A 48 20.73 -0.05 25.10
CA ASP A 48 22.09 -0.30 24.60
C ASP A 48 22.17 0.09 23.11
N PRO A 49 23.09 1.00 22.73
CA PRO A 49 23.20 1.48 21.33
C PRO A 49 23.73 0.42 20.35
N ARG A 50 24.32 -0.70 20.85
CA ARG A 50 24.86 -1.75 20.00
C ARG A 50 23.78 -2.48 19.25
N LEU A 51 24.02 -2.82 17.98
CA LEU A 51 23.07 -3.57 17.17
C LEU A 51 22.84 -5.00 17.71
N PHE A 52 23.92 -5.64 18.17
CA PHE A 52 23.87 -6.99 18.72
C PHE A 52 24.17 -6.96 20.22
N VAL A 53 23.24 -7.48 20.99
CA VAL A 53 23.34 -7.67 22.46
C VAL A 53 23.17 -9.14 22.78
N THR A 54 23.71 -9.57 23.91
CA THR A 54 23.64 -10.99 24.35
C THR A 54 22.40 -11.27 25.20
N ASP A 55 21.79 -10.23 25.78
CA ASP A 55 20.61 -10.33 26.65
C ASP A 55 19.33 -10.27 25.81
N LEU A 56 18.93 -11.42 25.26
CA LEU A 56 17.78 -11.56 24.37
C LEU A 56 16.65 -12.34 25.03
N THR A 57 15.41 -11.98 24.70
CA THR A 57 14.19 -12.64 25.20
C THR A 57 13.11 -12.71 24.12
N THR A 58 12.35 -13.80 24.11
CA THR A 58 11.08 -13.91 23.35
C THR A 58 9.88 -13.42 24.15
N GLY A 59 10.10 -13.05 25.41
CA GLY A 59 9.04 -12.61 26.33
C GLY A 59 8.24 -11.41 25.82
N ASN A 60 8.86 -10.53 25.02
CA ASN A 60 8.18 -9.40 24.40
C ASN A 60 7.07 -9.83 23.42
N TYR A 61 7.32 -10.87 22.61
CA TYR A 61 6.32 -11.43 21.71
C TYR A 61 5.20 -12.16 22.45
N ILE A 62 5.57 -12.92 23.50
CA ILE A 62 4.59 -13.61 24.35
C ILE A 62 3.66 -12.58 24.99
N LYS A 63 4.22 -11.52 25.58
CA LYS A 63 3.43 -10.42 26.16
C LYS A 63 2.63 -9.66 25.11
N ALA A 64 3.20 -9.38 23.95
CA ALA A 64 2.49 -8.72 22.86
C ALA A 64 1.21 -9.46 22.46
N ILE A 65 1.21 -10.79 22.52
CA ILE A 65 0.06 -11.63 22.18
C ILE A 65 -0.87 -11.81 23.40
N SER A 66 -0.33 -12.10 24.60
CA SER A 66 -1.13 -12.36 25.81
C SER A 66 -1.88 -11.11 26.29
N ASP A 67 -1.25 -9.94 26.22
CA ASP A 67 -1.85 -8.69 26.66
C ASP A 67 -2.89 -8.15 25.63
N ASN A 68 -2.92 -8.71 24.42
CA ASN A 68 -3.85 -8.32 23.36
C ASN A 68 -4.67 -9.53 22.87
N PRO A 69 -5.65 -10.01 23.64
CA PRO A 69 -6.47 -11.16 23.25
C PRO A 69 -7.25 -10.95 21.96
N THR A 70 -7.42 -9.69 21.52
CA THR A 70 -8.09 -9.34 20.25
C THR A 70 -7.15 -9.22 19.05
N ILE A 71 -5.85 -9.51 19.19
CA ILE A 71 -4.84 -9.27 18.14
C ILE A 71 -5.18 -9.99 16.82
N VAL A 72 -5.76 -11.18 16.88
CA VAL A 72 -6.21 -11.92 15.70
C VAL A 72 -7.39 -11.20 15.03
N ASN A 73 -8.35 -10.69 15.79
CA ASN A 73 -9.47 -9.91 15.27
C ASN A 73 -8.96 -8.62 14.63
N ASN A 74 -8.00 -7.94 15.25
CA ASN A 74 -7.41 -6.72 14.72
C ASN A 74 -6.63 -6.96 13.42
N PHE A 75 -5.95 -8.11 13.30
CA PHE A 75 -5.33 -8.55 12.06
C PHE A 75 -6.39 -8.78 10.96
N ILE A 76 -7.46 -9.50 11.27
CA ILE A 76 -8.57 -9.76 10.35
C ILE A 76 -9.24 -8.44 9.94
N SER A 77 -9.49 -7.52 10.89
CA SER A 77 -10.03 -6.20 10.60
C SER A 77 -9.16 -5.44 9.60
N SER A 78 -7.85 -5.35 9.85
CA SER A 78 -6.90 -4.71 8.93
C SER A 78 -6.91 -5.36 7.55
N LEU A 79 -6.91 -6.70 7.49
CA LEU A 79 -6.90 -7.44 6.24
C LEU A 79 -8.17 -7.20 5.42
N VAL A 80 -9.34 -7.35 6.06
CA VAL A 80 -10.65 -7.15 5.40
C VAL A 80 -10.78 -5.71 4.89
N ILE A 81 -10.50 -4.72 5.74
CA ILE A 81 -10.58 -3.32 5.38
C ILE A 81 -9.64 -3.01 4.20
N SER A 82 -8.37 -3.45 4.27
CA SER A 82 -7.40 -3.16 3.22
C SER A 82 -7.72 -3.87 1.89
N VAL A 83 -8.12 -5.14 1.93
CA VAL A 83 -8.44 -5.92 0.72
C VAL A 83 -9.71 -5.38 0.05
N VAL A 84 -10.77 -5.14 0.81
CA VAL A 84 -12.05 -4.64 0.25
C VAL A 84 -11.88 -3.23 -0.31
N SER A 85 -11.20 -2.34 0.42
CA SER A 85 -10.90 -0.98 -0.08
C SER A 85 -10.07 -1.01 -1.35
N THR A 86 -9.06 -1.90 -1.42
CA THR A 86 -8.20 -2.05 -2.61
C THR A 86 -9.00 -2.55 -3.80
N ALA A 87 -9.78 -3.61 -3.63
CA ALA A 87 -10.58 -4.18 -4.71
C ALA A 87 -11.59 -3.16 -5.27
N ALA A 88 -12.29 -2.47 -4.37
CA ALA A 88 -13.26 -1.44 -4.76
C ALA A 88 -12.59 -0.22 -5.43
N THR A 89 -11.45 0.24 -4.91
CA THR A 89 -10.67 1.32 -5.53
C THR A 89 -10.23 0.96 -6.95
N VAL A 90 -9.65 -0.22 -7.15
CA VAL A 90 -9.23 -0.71 -8.47
C VAL A 90 -10.40 -0.77 -9.42
N LEU A 91 -11.54 -1.31 -8.99
CA LEU A 91 -12.73 -1.42 -9.82
C LEU A 91 -13.25 -0.03 -10.21
N CYS A 92 -13.50 0.85 -9.25
CA CYS A 92 -14.01 2.20 -9.49
C CYS A 92 -13.05 3.02 -10.37
N ALA A 93 -11.76 3.00 -10.07
CA ALA A 93 -10.78 3.78 -10.81
C ALA A 93 -10.60 3.27 -12.25
N SER A 94 -10.57 1.96 -12.48
CA SER A 94 -10.45 1.40 -13.83
C SER A 94 -11.68 1.68 -14.69
N MET A 95 -12.90 1.63 -14.11
CA MET A 95 -14.14 2.03 -14.79
C MET A 95 -14.14 3.52 -15.12
N ALA A 96 -13.70 4.37 -14.18
CA ALA A 96 -13.62 5.82 -14.40
C ALA A 96 -12.63 6.16 -15.52
N VAL A 97 -11.43 5.56 -15.50
CA VAL A 97 -10.39 5.77 -16.51
C VAL A 97 -10.88 5.31 -17.89
N TYR A 98 -11.54 4.17 -17.98
CA TYR A 98 -12.14 3.70 -19.22
C TYR A 98 -13.17 4.72 -19.76
N GLY A 99 -14.07 5.20 -18.90
CA GLY A 99 -15.06 6.22 -19.25
C GLY A 99 -14.43 7.52 -19.75
N PHE A 100 -13.43 8.05 -19.05
CA PHE A 100 -12.75 9.30 -19.44
C PHE A 100 -11.94 9.18 -20.73
N SER A 101 -11.37 8.00 -20.99
CA SER A 101 -10.47 7.81 -22.11
C SER A 101 -11.18 7.51 -23.43
N ARG A 102 -12.35 6.87 -23.38
CA ARG A 102 -13.00 6.28 -24.56
C ARG A 102 -14.31 6.92 -24.95
N LYS A 103 -15.10 7.38 -23.97
CA LYS A 103 -16.40 8.01 -24.26
C LYS A 103 -16.25 9.52 -24.45
N ASN A 104 -17.04 10.09 -25.35
CA ASN A 104 -17.20 11.53 -25.46
C ASN A 104 -18.16 12.01 -24.36
N VAL A 105 -17.71 11.93 -23.12
CA VAL A 105 -18.46 12.42 -21.97
C VAL A 105 -18.29 13.93 -21.90
N TYR A 106 -19.41 14.65 -21.91
CA TYR A 106 -19.40 16.10 -21.74
C TYR A 106 -18.80 16.44 -20.36
N GLY A 107 -17.88 17.40 -20.33
CA GLY A 107 -17.24 17.82 -19.08
C GLY A 107 -16.18 16.85 -18.52
N LYS A 108 -15.78 15.79 -19.25
CA LYS A 108 -14.78 14.79 -18.77
C LYS A 108 -13.47 15.42 -18.28
N VAL A 109 -13.00 16.49 -18.91
CA VAL A 109 -11.78 17.20 -18.50
C VAL A 109 -11.96 17.86 -17.15
N ILE A 110 -13.12 18.50 -16.93
CA ILE A 110 -13.44 19.14 -15.65
C ILE A 110 -13.52 18.07 -14.55
N MET A 111 -14.26 16.98 -14.80
CA MET A 111 -14.39 15.87 -13.83
C MET A 111 -13.05 15.26 -13.48
N TYR A 112 -12.20 15.03 -14.48
CA TYR A 112 -10.84 14.49 -14.27
C TYR A 112 -9.99 15.46 -13.42
N ASN A 113 -10.00 16.76 -13.76
CA ASN A 113 -9.27 17.77 -13.01
C ASN A 113 -9.79 17.92 -11.57
N LEU A 114 -11.11 17.84 -11.34
CA LEU A 114 -11.68 17.84 -9.99
C LEU A 114 -11.18 16.64 -9.17
N ILE A 115 -11.12 15.45 -9.77
CA ILE A 115 -10.53 14.28 -9.11
C ILE A 115 -9.07 14.54 -8.75
N LEU A 116 -8.27 15.15 -9.65
CA LEU A 116 -6.86 15.47 -9.37
C LEU A 116 -6.72 16.54 -8.28
N CYS A 117 -7.60 17.53 -8.22
CA CYS A 117 -7.56 18.57 -7.18
C CYS A 117 -7.70 17.96 -5.77
N THR A 118 -8.39 16.83 -5.62
CA THR A 118 -8.50 16.17 -4.31
C THR A 118 -7.17 15.67 -3.76
N LEU A 119 -6.16 15.41 -4.61
CA LEU A 119 -4.80 15.06 -4.17
C LEU A 119 -4.08 16.20 -3.42
N MET A 120 -4.54 17.43 -3.57
CA MET A 120 -3.96 18.59 -2.88
C MET A 120 -4.44 18.71 -1.43
N VAL A 121 -5.53 18.00 -1.07
CA VAL A 121 -6.09 18.06 0.28
C VAL A 121 -5.37 17.07 1.17
N PRO A 122 -4.69 17.51 2.24
CA PRO A 122 -4.00 16.60 3.14
C PRO A 122 -5.02 15.75 3.93
N ILE A 123 -4.78 14.45 4.03
CA ILE A 123 -5.66 13.52 4.74
C ILE A 123 -5.90 13.95 6.19
N SER A 124 -4.89 14.52 6.86
CA SER A 124 -4.98 15.02 8.23
C SER A 124 -6.06 16.08 8.43
N ALA A 125 -6.32 16.91 7.42
CA ALA A 125 -7.39 17.91 7.46
C ALA A 125 -8.79 17.27 7.33
N LEU A 126 -8.87 16.09 6.74
CA LEU A 126 -10.13 15.38 6.49
C LEU A 126 -10.53 14.44 7.65
N VAL A 127 -9.62 14.10 8.56
CA VAL A 127 -9.89 13.14 9.66
C VAL A 127 -11.10 13.57 10.49
N ILE A 128 -11.14 14.83 10.95
CA ILE A 128 -12.25 15.33 11.80
C ILE A 128 -13.59 15.35 11.03
N PRO A 129 -13.68 15.95 9.83
CA PRO A 129 -14.93 15.93 9.06
C PRO A 129 -15.43 14.51 8.74
N ILE A 130 -14.52 13.60 8.36
CA ILE A 130 -14.89 12.20 8.06
C ILE A 130 -15.39 11.49 9.33
N THR A 131 -14.72 11.67 10.47
CA THR A 131 -15.15 11.07 11.73
C THR A 131 -16.53 11.60 12.16
N GLN A 132 -16.78 12.90 12.00
CA GLN A 132 -18.09 13.49 12.28
C GLN A 132 -19.17 12.91 11.36
N LEU A 133 -18.88 12.75 10.07
CA LEU A 133 -19.80 12.13 9.12
C LEU A 133 -20.08 10.67 9.50
N ASN A 134 -19.04 9.90 9.79
CA ASN A 134 -19.17 8.52 10.26
C ASN A 134 -20.04 8.41 11.53
N SER A 135 -19.85 9.33 12.48
CA SER A 135 -20.66 9.39 13.69
C SER A 135 -22.14 9.61 13.38
N ARG A 136 -22.44 10.58 12.50
CA ARG A 136 -23.83 10.87 12.08
C ARG A 136 -24.49 9.71 11.32
N MET A 137 -23.69 8.94 10.56
CA MET A 137 -24.15 7.79 9.78
C MET A 137 -24.18 6.48 10.62
N GLY A 138 -23.76 6.50 11.88
CA GLY A 138 -23.67 5.29 12.72
C GLY A 138 -22.55 4.32 12.26
N LEU A 139 -21.51 4.81 11.60
CA LEU A 139 -20.41 4.02 11.06
C LEU A 139 -19.17 3.98 11.96
N LEU A 140 -19.23 4.54 13.18
CA LEU A 140 -18.18 4.35 14.18
C LEU A 140 -18.14 2.88 14.60
N ASP A 141 -16.92 2.36 14.79
CA ASP A 141 -16.68 0.95 15.11
C ASP A 141 -17.23 -0.06 14.09
N ASN A 142 -17.42 0.40 12.84
CA ASN A 142 -17.85 -0.40 11.72
C ASN A 142 -16.81 -0.33 10.60
N TYR A 143 -16.53 -1.45 9.93
CA TYR A 143 -15.54 -1.52 8.84
C TYR A 143 -15.84 -0.55 7.69
N PHE A 144 -17.13 -0.31 7.39
CA PHE A 144 -17.52 0.66 6.36
C PHE A 144 -17.13 2.10 6.72
N GLY A 145 -16.98 2.43 8.01
CA GLY A 145 -16.44 3.73 8.45
C GLY A 145 -14.99 3.98 8.05
N LEU A 146 -14.22 2.94 7.68
CA LEU A 146 -12.89 3.07 7.09
C LEU A 146 -12.88 2.72 5.59
N ILE A 147 -13.61 1.69 5.17
CA ILE A 147 -13.62 1.23 3.78
C ILE A 147 -14.06 2.36 2.83
N LEU A 148 -15.17 3.04 3.12
CA LEU A 148 -15.70 4.09 2.25
C LEU A 148 -14.75 5.28 2.11
N PRO A 149 -14.22 5.88 3.20
CA PRO A 149 -13.20 6.92 3.08
C PRO A 149 -11.93 6.45 2.39
N TYR A 150 -11.45 5.24 2.65
CA TYR A 150 -10.23 4.73 2.01
C TYR A 150 -10.38 4.58 0.50
N ILE A 151 -11.54 4.12 0.03
CA ILE A 151 -11.86 4.09 -1.41
C ILE A 151 -11.80 5.50 -1.98
N ALA A 152 -12.51 6.44 -1.36
CA ALA A 152 -12.60 7.83 -1.84
C ALA A 152 -11.22 8.50 -1.91
N LEU A 153 -10.39 8.33 -0.88
CA LEU A 153 -9.05 8.93 -0.78
C LEU A 153 -8.04 8.32 -1.76
N ASN A 154 -8.19 7.04 -2.13
CA ASN A 154 -7.27 6.36 -3.03
C ASN A 154 -7.68 6.45 -4.52
N ILE A 155 -8.95 6.73 -4.86
CA ILE A 155 -9.42 6.86 -6.25
C ILE A 155 -8.59 7.86 -7.06
N PRO A 156 -8.27 9.08 -6.59
CA PRO A 156 -7.54 10.06 -7.40
C PRO A 156 -6.16 9.57 -7.82
N TYR A 157 -5.44 8.94 -6.92
CA TYR A 157 -4.14 8.34 -7.21
C TYR A 157 -4.25 7.16 -8.18
N ALA A 158 -5.22 6.28 -7.94
CA ALA A 158 -5.50 5.13 -8.80
C ALA A 158 -5.87 5.55 -10.23
N VAL A 159 -6.74 6.56 -10.38
CA VAL A 159 -7.11 7.14 -11.69
C VAL A 159 -5.89 7.71 -12.40
N THR A 160 -5.03 8.43 -11.69
CA THR A 160 -3.81 9.01 -12.27
C THR A 160 -2.88 7.94 -12.85
N ILE A 161 -2.63 6.88 -12.08
CA ILE A 161 -1.78 5.76 -12.53
C ILE A 161 -2.42 5.05 -13.72
N LEU A 162 -3.69 4.62 -13.58
CA LEU A 162 -4.35 3.84 -14.63
C LEU A 162 -4.53 4.64 -15.92
N GLN A 163 -4.72 5.96 -15.84
CA GLN A 163 -4.78 6.83 -17.01
C GLN A 163 -3.49 6.78 -17.83
N GLY A 164 -2.33 6.70 -17.18
CA GLY A 164 -1.05 6.51 -17.85
C GLY A 164 -1.00 5.20 -18.63
N PHE A 165 -1.47 4.11 -18.04
CA PHE A 165 -1.53 2.80 -18.72
C PHE A 165 -2.57 2.77 -19.83
N MET A 166 -3.72 3.41 -19.63
CA MET A 166 -4.83 3.45 -20.59
C MET A 166 -4.45 4.15 -21.89
N ARG A 167 -3.59 5.16 -21.85
CA ARG A 167 -3.04 5.82 -23.05
C ARG A 167 -2.27 4.86 -23.96
N GLY A 168 -1.76 3.77 -23.41
CA GLY A 168 -1.03 2.73 -24.15
C GLY A 168 -1.90 1.62 -24.71
N VAL A 169 -3.21 1.62 -24.46
CA VAL A 169 -4.17 0.64 -25.01
C VAL A 169 -4.64 1.13 -26.38
N PRO A 170 -4.34 0.40 -27.49
CA PRO A 170 -4.74 0.78 -28.85
C PRO A 170 -6.27 0.80 -28.97
N LYS A 171 -6.82 1.83 -29.64
CA LYS A 171 -8.27 1.92 -29.88
C LYS A 171 -8.74 0.89 -30.90
N GLU A 172 -7.85 0.54 -31.81
CA GLU A 172 -8.09 -0.41 -32.90
C GLU A 172 -8.51 -1.79 -32.39
N LEU A 173 -8.02 -2.19 -31.20
CA LEU A 173 -8.44 -3.45 -30.56
C LEU A 173 -9.88 -3.39 -30.08
N GLU A 174 -10.32 -2.22 -29.61
CA GLU A 174 -11.69 -2.02 -29.15
C GLU A 174 -12.66 -1.95 -30.34
N GLU A 175 -12.22 -1.29 -31.44
CA GLU A 175 -13.00 -1.19 -32.69
C GLU A 175 -13.18 -2.57 -33.33
N ALA A 176 -12.10 -3.38 -33.40
CA ALA A 176 -12.18 -4.76 -33.89
C ALA A 176 -13.14 -5.62 -33.06
N ALA A 177 -13.06 -5.52 -31.73
CA ALA A 177 -13.95 -6.25 -30.84
C ALA A 177 -15.43 -5.81 -30.99
N CYS A 178 -15.67 -4.54 -31.26
CA CYS A 178 -17.03 -4.04 -31.55
C CYS A 178 -17.55 -4.64 -32.87
N LEU A 179 -16.70 -4.76 -33.89
CA LEU A 179 -17.07 -5.44 -35.17
C LEU A 179 -17.37 -6.92 -34.95
N ASP A 180 -16.68 -7.57 -34.02
CA ASP A 180 -16.92 -8.97 -33.60
C ASP A 180 -18.16 -9.12 -32.70
N GLY A 181 -18.93 -8.04 -32.48
CA GLY A 181 -20.20 -8.06 -31.73
C GLY A 181 -20.04 -8.00 -30.20
N CYS A 182 -18.87 -7.63 -29.67
CA CYS A 182 -18.67 -7.47 -28.24
C CYS A 182 -19.49 -6.31 -27.69
N ASN A 183 -20.24 -6.53 -26.61
CA ASN A 183 -20.87 -5.45 -25.86
C ASN A 183 -19.85 -4.73 -24.96
N ILE A 184 -20.24 -3.58 -24.40
CA ILE A 184 -19.35 -2.72 -23.61
C ILE A 184 -18.76 -3.41 -22.37
N VAL A 185 -19.51 -4.32 -21.74
CA VAL A 185 -19.04 -5.07 -20.56
C VAL A 185 -18.00 -6.11 -20.97
N GLN A 186 -18.23 -6.80 -22.09
CA GLN A 186 -17.28 -7.76 -22.65
C GLN A 186 -16.00 -7.07 -23.09
N LEU A 187 -16.10 -5.92 -23.74
CA LEU A 187 -14.96 -5.11 -24.16
C LEU A 187 -14.15 -4.65 -22.95
N TYR A 188 -14.79 -4.11 -21.92
CA TYR A 188 -14.12 -3.70 -20.69
C TYR A 188 -13.45 -4.89 -20.00
N THR A 189 -14.17 -6.01 -19.79
CA THR A 189 -13.66 -7.12 -18.98
C THR A 189 -12.66 -8.02 -19.72
N ARG A 190 -12.86 -8.24 -21.03
CA ARG A 190 -12.05 -9.19 -21.81
C ARG A 190 -10.87 -8.54 -22.54
N ILE A 191 -10.92 -7.23 -22.81
CA ILE A 191 -9.87 -6.53 -23.56
C ILE A 191 -9.19 -5.48 -22.70
N VAL A 192 -9.92 -4.51 -22.16
CA VAL A 192 -9.34 -3.38 -21.44
C VAL A 192 -8.71 -3.78 -20.12
N MET A 193 -9.44 -4.50 -19.26
CA MET A 193 -8.94 -4.92 -17.94
C MET A 193 -7.67 -5.79 -18.01
N PRO A 194 -7.56 -6.79 -18.91
CA PRO A 194 -6.31 -7.55 -19.08
C PRO A 194 -5.14 -6.67 -19.53
N MET A 195 -5.36 -5.69 -20.38
CA MET A 195 -4.31 -4.77 -20.84
C MET A 195 -3.89 -3.78 -19.75
N LEU A 196 -4.81 -3.38 -18.88
CA LEU A 196 -4.54 -2.55 -17.71
C LEU A 196 -3.89 -3.33 -16.55
N LYS A 197 -3.78 -4.67 -16.63
CA LYS A 197 -3.27 -5.52 -15.54
C LYS A 197 -1.96 -5.01 -14.91
N PRO A 198 -0.93 -4.54 -15.66
CA PRO A 198 0.27 -4.02 -15.03
C PRO A 198 0.00 -2.79 -14.15
N GLY A 199 -0.83 -1.86 -14.62
CA GLY A 199 -1.24 -0.68 -13.85
C GLY A 199 -2.13 -1.02 -12.66
N ILE A 200 -3.05 -1.97 -12.83
CA ILE A 200 -3.91 -2.48 -11.75
C ILE A 200 -3.07 -3.05 -10.61
N VAL A 201 -2.03 -3.80 -10.91
CA VAL A 201 -1.12 -4.35 -9.88
C VAL A 201 -0.43 -3.23 -9.10
N VAL A 202 0.06 -2.19 -9.80
CA VAL A 202 0.69 -1.02 -9.14
C VAL A 202 -0.30 -0.34 -8.20
N VAL A 203 -1.53 -0.06 -8.68
CA VAL A 203 -2.59 0.55 -7.87
C VAL A 203 -2.97 -0.34 -6.69
N ALA A 204 -3.13 -1.64 -6.91
CA ALA A 204 -3.51 -2.57 -5.84
C ALA A 204 -2.47 -2.62 -4.73
N ILE A 205 -1.18 -2.66 -5.08
CA ILE A 205 -0.10 -2.64 -4.08
C ILE A 205 -0.12 -1.33 -3.30
N TRP A 206 -0.17 -0.20 -3.99
CA TRP A 206 -0.18 1.11 -3.35
C TRP A 206 -1.37 1.26 -2.41
N THR A 207 -2.57 0.98 -2.89
CA THR A 207 -3.80 1.13 -2.10
C THR A 207 -3.80 0.20 -0.89
N PHE A 208 -3.40 -1.07 -1.08
CA PHE A 208 -3.30 -2.01 0.04
C PHE A 208 -2.34 -1.51 1.11
N LEU A 209 -1.13 -1.08 0.74
CA LEU A 209 -0.14 -0.58 1.68
C LEU A 209 -0.62 0.68 2.39
N THR A 210 -1.28 1.59 1.68
CA THR A 210 -1.83 2.83 2.24
C THR A 210 -2.93 2.52 3.26
N CYS A 211 -3.87 1.64 2.92
CA CYS A 211 -4.96 1.25 3.82
C CYS A 211 -4.45 0.44 5.04
N TRP A 212 -3.48 -0.46 4.83
CA TRP A 212 -2.91 -1.27 5.90
C TRP A 212 -2.18 -0.43 6.95
N ASN A 213 -1.44 0.60 6.51
CA ASN A 213 -0.65 1.46 7.39
C ASN A 213 -1.42 2.67 7.92
N GLU A 214 -2.66 2.87 7.47
CA GLU A 214 -3.41 4.04 7.91
C GLU A 214 -3.71 3.95 9.42
N PHE A 215 -3.43 5.05 10.10
CA PHE A 215 -3.47 5.12 11.55
C PHE A 215 -4.42 6.20 12.08
N PHE A 216 -4.38 7.41 11.51
CA PHE A 216 -5.08 8.57 12.09
C PHE A 216 -6.60 8.47 11.99
N LEU A 217 -7.12 8.13 10.83
CA LEU A 217 -8.56 7.98 10.64
C LEU A 217 -9.06 6.75 11.39
N ALA A 218 -8.28 5.65 11.39
CA ALA A 218 -8.61 4.46 12.17
C ALA A 218 -8.66 4.75 13.67
N LEU A 219 -7.73 5.55 14.21
CA LEU A 219 -7.71 5.96 15.61
C LEU A 219 -8.99 6.70 16.03
N CYS A 220 -9.50 7.57 15.14
CA CYS A 220 -10.69 8.36 15.41
C CYS A 220 -12.00 7.60 15.16
N THR A 221 -11.98 6.55 14.33
CA THR A 221 -13.18 5.81 13.90
C THR A 221 -13.38 4.50 14.65
N MET A 222 -12.28 3.81 15.05
CA MET A 222 -12.31 2.48 15.68
C MET A 222 -11.92 2.57 17.15
N THR A 223 -12.91 2.58 18.03
CA THR A 223 -12.71 2.71 19.49
C THR A 223 -12.77 1.36 20.20
N LYS A 224 -13.60 0.41 19.74
CA LYS A 224 -13.76 -0.92 20.33
C LYS A 224 -12.53 -1.79 20.07
N ALA A 225 -12.06 -2.49 21.10
CA ALA A 225 -10.88 -3.35 21.01
C ALA A 225 -10.96 -4.38 19.86
N THR A 226 -12.13 -4.94 19.61
CA THR A 226 -12.35 -5.99 18.58
C THR A 226 -12.38 -5.48 17.15
N THR A 227 -12.68 -4.19 16.91
CA THR A 227 -12.78 -3.59 15.57
C THR A 227 -11.55 -2.79 15.17
N LYS A 228 -10.67 -2.47 16.13
CA LYS A 228 -9.42 -1.75 15.86
C LYS A 228 -8.61 -2.43 14.77
N THR A 229 -7.91 -1.62 13.98
CA THR A 229 -6.90 -2.11 13.05
C THR A 229 -5.60 -2.48 13.78
N LEU A 230 -4.81 -3.36 13.20
CA LEU A 230 -3.58 -3.87 13.81
C LEU A 230 -2.57 -2.76 14.17
N PRO A 231 -2.35 -1.71 13.35
CA PRO A 231 -1.46 -0.59 13.71
C PRO A 231 -1.85 0.15 15.00
N LEU A 232 -3.14 0.17 15.37
CA LEU A 232 -3.60 0.85 16.58
C LEU A 232 -3.13 0.18 17.87
N ILE A 233 -2.81 -1.11 17.82
CA ILE A 233 -2.33 -1.85 19.00
C ILE A 233 -0.97 -1.31 19.45
N ALA A 234 -0.11 -0.92 18.53
CA ALA A 234 1.22 -0.41 18.85
C ALA A 234 1.17 0.85 19.76
N GLN A 235 0.11 1.66 19.63
CA GLN A 235 -0.05 2.88 20.44
C GLN A 235 -0.20 2.58 21.94
N GLN A 236 -0.74 1.45 22.33
CA GLN A 236 -0.98 1.09 23.73
C GLN A 236 0.33 0.98 24.54
N TYR A 237 1.45 0.70 23.85
CA TYR A 237 2.78 0.53 24.44
C TYR A 237 3.68 1.76 24.31
N LYS A 238 3.14 2.86 23.77
CA LYS A 238 3.81 4.16 23.62
C LYS A 238 3.28 5.13 24.67
N GLY A 239 3.66 4.95 25.95
CA GLY A 239 3.28 5.83 27.04
C GLY A 239 4.44 6.72 27.51
N VAL A 240 4.13 7.92 28.04
CA VAL A 240 5.14 8.83 28.61
C VAL A 240 5.70 8.25 29.92
N TYR A 241 4.86 7.60 30.72
CA TYR A 241 5.23 7.06 32.03
C TYR A 241 5.37 5.53 32.06
N ASN A 242 4.88 4.83 31.04
CA ASN A 242 4.87 3.37 31.01
C ASN A 242 5.22 2.87 29.60
N SER A 243 6.37 3.30 29.12
CA SER A 243 6.87 2.86 27.80
C SER A 243 7.46 1.47 27.92
N GLN A 244 7.00 0.55 27.07
CA GLN A 244 7.54 -0.81 26.95
C GLN A 244 8.10 -1.02 25.53
N PRO A 245 9.30 -0.44 25.23
CA PRO A 245 9.83 -0.42 23.88
C PRO A 245 10.01 -1.81 23.27
N GLY A 246 10.44 -2.80 24.05
CA GLY A 246 10.61 -4.18 23.57
C GLY A 246 9.29 -4.77 23.03
N ILE A 247 8.19 -4.59 23.77
CA ILE A 247 6.86 -5.07 23.33
C ILE A 247 6.35 -4.24 22.15
N LEU A 248 6.55 -2.91 22.17
CA LEU A 248 6.21 -2.04 21.05
C LEU A 248 6.89 -2.51 19.76
N PHE A 249 8.21 -2.76 19.80
CA PHE A 249 8.94 -3.25 18.63
C PHE A 249 8.52 -4.67 18.22
N ALA A 250 8.19 -5.56 19.14
CA ALA A 250 7.64 -6.87 18.83
C ALA A 250 6.31 -6.74 18.07
N ILE A 251 5.41 -5.85 18.47
CA ILE A 251 4.15 -5.57 17.76
C ILE A 251 4.42 -4.95 16.37
N LEU A 252 5.35 -4.02 16.26
CA LEU A 252 5.71 -3.42 14.97
C LEU A 252 6.26 -4.48 13.99
N ILE A 253 7.04 -5.45 14.47
CA ILE A 253 7.48 -6.58 13.65
C ILE A 253 6.28 -7.44 13.23
N ILE A 254 5.35 -7.76 14.14
CA ILE A 254 4.12 -8.52 13.82
C ILE A 254 3.31 -7.79 12.74
N ILE A 255 3.17 -6.46 12.81
CA ILE A 255 2.46 -5.65 11.81
C ILE A 255 3.19 -5.68 10.47
N THR A 256 4.53 -5.73 10.47
CA THR A 256 5.36 -5.66 9.26
C THR A 256 5.40 -6.98 8.49
N ILE A 257 5.33 -8.13 9.18
CA ILE A 257 5.41 -9.47 8.56
C ILE A 257 4.40 -9.65 7.41
N PRO A 258 3.09 -9.36 7.57
CA PRO A 258 2.11 -9.53 6.50
C PRO A 258 2.42 -8.66 5.28
N MET A 259 2.96 -7.46 5.50
CA MET A 259 3.36 -6.56 4.41
C MET A 259 4.54 -7.11 3.61
N ILE A 260 5.53 -7.67 4.30
CA ILE A 260 6.69 -8.32 3.66
C ILE A 260 6.19 -9.51 2.83
N ILE A 261 5.33 -10.36 3.40
CA ILE A 261 4.75 -11.51 2.69
C ILE A 261 3.99 -11.04 1.45
N PHE A 262 3.11 -10.04 1.60
CA PHE A 262 2.36 -9.46 0.49
C PHE A 262 3.30 -8.93 -0.61
N TYR A 263 4.31 -8.14 -0.24
CA TYR A 263 5.30 -7.61 -1.18
C TYR A 263 6.04 -8.73 -1.92
N CYS A 264 6.51 -9.76 -1.22
CA CYS A 264 7.20 -10.91 -1.83
C CYS A 264 6.34 -11.64 -2.87
N ILE A 265 5.02 -11.72 -2.66
CA ILE A 265 4.09 -12.33 -3.60
C ILE A 265 3.94 -11.47 -4.87
N VAL A 266 3.84 -10.14 -4.71
CA VAL A 266 3.46 -9.25 -5.83
C VAL A 266 4.65 -8.54 -6.49
N GLN A 267 5.87 -8.56 -5.92
CA GLN A 267 7.04 -7.82 -6.40
C GLN A 267 7.37 -8.08 -7.89
N LYS A 268 7.21 -9.32 -8.37
CA LYS A 268 7.49 -9.65 -9.77
C LYS A 268 6.55 -8.94 -10.75
N GLN A 269 5.27 -8.83 -10.38
CA GLN A 269 4.27 -8.11 -11.17
C GLN A 269 4.47 -6.60 -11.08
N PHE A 270 4.89 -6.11 -9.90
CA PHE A 270 5.19 -4.69 -9.67
C PHE A 270 6.32 -4.20 -10.58
N VAL A 271 7.45 -4.91 -10.61
CA VAL A 271 8.60 -4.56 -11.46
C VAL A 271 8.21 -4.59 -12.95
N LYS A 272 7.46 -5.61 -13.40
CA LYS A 272 6.95 -5.69 -14.77
C LYS A 272 6.00 -4.52 -15.11
N GLY A 273 5.14 -4.13 -14.16
CA GLY A 273 4.22 -3.02 -14.33
C GLY A 273 4.94 -1.69 -14.49
N MET A 274 5.93 -1.39 -13.63
CA MET A 274 6.69 -0.15 -13.70
C MET A 274 7.54 -0.04 -14.96
N THR A 275 8.21 -1.12 -15.39
CA THR A 275 9.04 -1.11 -16.61
C THR A 275 8.20 -0.96 -17.88
N ALA A 276 7.00 -1.53 -17.93
CA ALA A 276 6.10 -1.37 -19.08
C ALA A 276 5.63 0.09 -19.25
N GLY A 277 5.52 0.87 -18.16
CA GLY A 277 5.21 2.30 -18.19
C GLY A 277 6.39 3.19 -18.56
N ALA A 278 7.62 2.77 -18.24
CA ALA A 278 8.84 3.56 -18.44
C ALA A 278 9.46 3.44 -19.85
N VAL A 279 9.16 2.37 -20.59
CA VAL A 279 9.76 2.12 -21.93
C VAL A 279 9.06 2.90 -23.06
N LYS A 280 8.07 3.75 -22.75
CA LYS A 280 7.33 4.57 -23.74
C LYS A 280 7.73 6.05 -23.75
N GLY A 281 8.92 6.38 -23.22
CA GLY A 281 9.55 7.69 -23.36
C GLY A 281 10.65 7.67 -24.43
#